data_c249966f750c01797148605a6be3e975
#
_entry.id   c249966f750c01797148605a6be3e975
#
_cell.length_a   1.000
_cell.length_b   1.000
_cell.length_c   1.000
_cell.angle_alpha   90.00
_cell.angle_beta   90.00
_cell.angle_gamma   90.00
#
_symmetry.space_group_name_H-M   'P 1'
#
loop_
_entity.id
_entity.type
_entity.pdbx_description
1 polymer ?
#
loop_
_entity_poly.entity_id
_entity_poly.type
_entity_poly.pdbx_seq_one_letter_code
_entity_poly.pdbx_strand_id
1 'polypeptide(L)'
;EIIAVDNGSTDDSVHNIKQLFSEVVIISNQNNVGYSGGCNIGAQSAQGKYLLFLNNDTEHSKGWIEKLVNFLDSHPDTFAVQPKILNIKNREYFDYAGGSGGFLDHYGFPYVKGRIFNTLEKDTGQYDKASEIFWSSGAAMMVRGDIFNQLNGFDEVYFAYMEEIDLCWRAQSLQYKIWSVPDALIYHYGKQTIKQNTIKSHYLNHRNSWI
;
A
#
# COMPACT_ATOMS: atom_id res chain seq x y z
N GLU A 1 6.74 4.91 15.66
CA GLU A 1 8.03 5.09 14.97
C GLU A 1 7.81 5.32 13.45
N ILE A 2 8.77 5.98 12.81
CA ILE A 2 8.79 6.19 11.35
C ILE A 2 10.11 5.64 10.83
N ILE A 3 10.04 4.74 9.85
CA ILE A 3 11.19 4.12 9.21
C ILE A 3 11.16 4.50 7.73
N ALA A 4 12.15 5.24 7.27
CA ALA A 4 12.34 5.58 5.87
C ALA A 4 13.39 4.65 5.25
N VAL A 5 12.96 3.83 4.29
CA VAL A 5 13.87 2.95 3.55
C VAL A 5 14.27 3.62 2.26
N ASP A 6 15.54 4.00 2.18
CA ASP A 6 16.13 4.56 0.96
C ASP A 6 16.65 3.44 0.05
N ASN A 7 16.07 3.30 -1.11
CA ASN A 7 16.41 2.29 -2.11
C ASN A 7 17.49 2.75 -3.09
N GLY A 8 18.51 3.47 -2.59
CA GLY A 8 19.64 3.92 -3.38
C GLY A 8 19.36 5.22 -4.11
N SER A 9 18.76 6.19 -3.44
CA SER A 9 18.55 7.54 -3.98
C SER A 9 19.89 8.23 -4.29
N THR A 10 19.92 8.98 -5.38
CA THR A 10 21.11 9.72 -5.84
C THR A 10 20.96 11.22 -5.68
N ASP A 11 19.88 11.67 -5.07
CA ASP A 11 19.55 13.06 -4.77
C ASP A 11 19.73 13.36 -3.26
N ASP A 12 19.36 14.56 -2.83
CA ASP A 12 19.51 15.03 -1.45
C ASP A 12 18.41 14.50 -0.50
N SER A 13 17.57 13.54 -0.91
CA SER A 13 16.43 13.05 -0.12
C SER A 13 16.84 12.57 1.27
N VAL A 14 17.86 11.72 1.36
CA VAL A 14 18.35 11.18 2.64
C VAL A 14 18.91 12.30 3.53
N HIS A 15 19.68 13.23 2.94
CA HIS A 15 20.24 14.35 3.67
C HIS A 15 19.13 15.25 4.25
N ASN A 16 18.14 15.59 3.43
CA ASN A 16 17.02 16.43 3.83
C ASN A 16 16.18 15.80 4.94
N ILE A 17 15.89 14.49 4.86
CA ILE A 17 15.15 13.80 5.92
C ILE A 17 15.93 13.87 7.23
N LYS A 18 17.24 13.58 7.22
CA LYS A 18 18.09 13.65 8.43
C LYS A 18 18.13 15.03 9.07
N GLN A 19 18.11 16.08 8.25
CA GLN A 19 18.15 17.46 8.76
C GLN A 19 16.80 17.91 9.33
N LEU A 20 15.70 17.54 8.67
CA LEU A 20 14.36 18.04 8.99
C LEU A 20 13.63 17.19 10.03
N PHE A 21 13.93 15.89 10.11
CA PHE A 21 13.21 14.89 10.90
C PHE A 21 14.19 13.95 11.61
N SER A 22 14.79 14.42 12.69
CA SER A 22 15.83 13.66 13.44
C SER A 22 15.31 12.38 14.07
N GLU A 23 13.98 12.26 14.27
CA GLU A 23 13.30 11.09 14.85
C GLU A 23 13.06 9.97 13.83
N VAL A 24 13.24 10.22 12.54
CA VAL A 24 13.04 9.21 11.50
C VAL A 24 14.24 8.27 11.43
N VAL A 25 13.96 6.97 11.55
CA VAL A 25 14.96 5.93 11.33
C VAL A 25 15.18 5.76 9.83
N ILE A 26 16.39 5.98 9.34
CA ILE A 26 16.73 5.82 7.93
C ILE A 26 17.55 4.56 7.72
N ILE A 27 17.06 3.70 6.81
CA ILE A 27 17.77 2.51 6.35
C ILE A 27 18.12 2.71 4.89
N SER A 28 19.41 2.77 4.57
CA SER A 28 19.87 3.00 3.20
C SER A 28 20.40 1.72 2.55
N ASN A 29 19.82 1.33 1.44
CA ASN A 29 20.27 0.22 0.61
C ASN A 29 21.27 0.71 -0.43
N GLN A 30 22.28 -0.11 -0.72
CA GLN A 30 23.26 0.21 -1.78
C GLN A 30 22.64 0.19 -3.18
N ASN A 31 21.63 -0.64 -3.39
CA ASN A 31 20.93 -0.82 -4.65
C ASN A 31 19.43 -0.78 -4.46
N ASN A 32 18.72 -0.47 -5.53
CA ASN A 32 17.26 -0.55 -5.54
C ASN A 32 16.81 -2.03 -5.57
N VAL A 33 16.27 -2.48 -4.45
CA VAL A 33 15.73 -3.85 -4.26
C VAL A 33 14.23 -3.96 -4.56
N GLY A 34 13.64 -2.91 -5.13
CA GLY A 34 12.22 -2.84 -5.43
C GLY A 34 11.37 -2.45 -4.22
N TYR A 35 10.06 -2.39 -4.45
CA TYR A 35 9.09 -2.09 -3.40
C TYR A 35 9.04 -3.22 -2.36
N SER A 36 8.90 -4.48 -2.81
CA SER A 36 8.84 -5.66 -1.95
C SER A 36 10.03 -5.76 -1.00
N GLY A 37 11.24 -5.72 -1.54
CA GLY A 37 12.47 -5.82 -0.75
C GLY A 37 12.65 -4.62 0.20
N GLY A 38 12.36 -3.39 -0.26
CA GLY A 38 12.41 -2.20 0.57
C GLY A 38 11.44 -2.27 1.76
N CYS A 39 10.19 -2.67 1.53
CA CYS A 39 9.20 -2.85 2.57
C CYS A 39 9.59 -3.94 3.58
N ASN A 40 10.12 -5.08 3.12
CA ASN A 40 10.60 -6.16 4.00
C ASN A 40 11.74 -5.68 4.90
N ILE A 41 12.71 -4.95 4.35
CA ILE A 41 13.84 -4.40 5.13
C ILE A 41 13.34 -3.44 6.21
N GLY A 42 12.40 -2.55 5.87
CA GLY A 42 11.77 -1.65 6.85
C GLY A 42 11.02 -2.41 7.93
N ALA A 43 10.23 -3.42 7.55
CA ALA A 43 9.44 -4.24 8.45
C ALA A 43 10.30 -5.02 9.45
N GLN A 44 11.48 -5.52 9.04
CA GLN A 44 12.42 -6.21 9.95
C GLN A 44 12.93 -5.33 11.08
N SER A 45 12.99 -4.02 10.89
CA SER A 45 13.45 -3.05 11.90
C SER A 45 12.31 -2.49 12.74
N ALA A 46 11.06 -2.71 12.32
CA ALA A 46 9.89 -2.18 12.99
C ALA A 46 9.55 -2.94 14.27
N GLN A 47 9.11 -2.22 15.30
CA GLN A 47 8.75 -2.76 16.62
C GLN A 47 7.25 -2.63 16.92
N GLY A 48 6.50 -2.00 16.03
CA GLY A 48 5.07 -1.76 16.20
C GLY A 48 4.23 -3.04 16.09
N LYS A 49 3.11 -3.09 16.82
CA LYS A 49 2.08 -4.15 16.67
C LYS A 49 1.52 -4.19 15.25
N TYR A 50 1.37 -3.03 14.63
CA TYR A 50 0.92 -2.85 13.28
C TYR A 50 2.02 -2.24 12.42
N LEU A 51 2.13 -2.69 11.18
CA LEU A 51 3.02 -2.12 10.17
C LEU A 51 2.18 -1.35 9.17
N LEU A 52 2.54 -0.09 8.94
CA LEU A 52 1.92 0.73 7.91
C LEU A 52 2.90 0.93 6.76
N PHE A 53 2.65 0.26 5.65
CA PHE A 53 3.35 0.52 4.39
C PHE A 53 2.72 1.73 3.73
N LEU A 54 3.52 2.77 3.51
CA LEU A 54 3.03 4.07 3.05
C LEU A 54 3.94 4.63 1.98
N ASN A 55 3.38 5.00 0.84
CA ASN A 55 4.12 5.72 -0.18
C ASN A 55 4.43 7.15 0.28
N ASN A 56 5.58 7.65 -0.13
CA ASN A 56 6.05 9.00 0.21
C ASN A 56 5.37 10.13 -0.59
N ASP A 57 4.50 9.80 -1.54
CA ASP A 57 3.74 10.75 -2.37
C ASP A 57 2.26 10.81 -1.98
N THR A 58 2.00 10.82 -0.65
CA THR A 58 0.66 10.87 -0.06
C THR A 58 0.48 12.07 0.86
N GLU A 59 -0.76 12.58 0.92
CA GLU A 59 -1.22 13.51 1.95
C GLU A 59 -2.35 12.85 2.77
N HIS A 60 -2.49 13.22 4.03
CA HIS A 60 -3.34 12.49 4.96
C HIS A 60 -4.33 13.39 5.68
N SER A 61 -5.54 12.87 5.94
CA SER A 61 -6.49 13.50 6.85
C SER A 61 -6.05 13.31 8.32
N LYS A 62 -6.48 14.22 9.18
CA LYS A 62 -6.19 14.12 10.62
C LYS A 62 -6.83 12.86 11.22
N GLY A 63 -6.08 12.12 12.02
CA GLY A 63 -6.58 10.96 12.76
C GLY A 63 -6.84 9.71 11.90
N TRP A 64 -6.30 9.66 10.69
CA TRP A 64 -6.54 8.53 9.79
C TRP A 64 -5.89 7.21 10.26
N ILE A 65 -4.71 7.29 10.90
CA ILE A 65 -4.01 6.13 11.45
C ILE A 65 -4.81 5.52 12.60
N GLU A 66 -5.31 6.36 13.51
CA GLU A 66 -6.10 5.93 14.66
C GLU A 66 -7.37 5.19 14.24
N LYS A 67 -7.98 5.58 13.13
CA LYS A 67 -9.17 4.89 12.59
C LYS A 67 -8.82 3.49 12.07
N LEU A 68 -7.68 3.33 11.40
CA LEU A 68 -7.18 2.02 10.95
C LEU A 68 -6.82 1.12 12.14
N VAL A 69 -6.12 1.66 13.14
CA VAL A 69 -5.76 0.93 14.37
C VAL A 69 -7.01 0.47 15.12
N ASN A 70 -7.98 1.36 15.35
CA ASN A 70 -9.23 1.01 16.04
C ASN A 70 -10.03 -0.07 15.30
N PHE A 71 -10.00 -0.04 13.96
CA PHE A 71 -10.63 -1.07 13.16
C PHE A 71 -9.94 -2.42 13.36
N LEU A 72 -8.61 -2.47 13.25
CA LEU A 72 -7.85 -3.70 13.50
C LEU A 72 -8.03 -4.21 14.94
N ASP A 73 -8.03 -3.35 15.94
CA ASP A 73 -8.22 -3.77 17.34
C ASP A 73 -9.60 -4.41 17.58
N SER A 74 -10.63 -3.95 16.87
CA SER A 74 -12.00 -4.47 16.97
C SER A 74 -12.29 -5.69 16.07
N HIS A 75 -11.39 -6.03 15.12
CA HIS A 75 -11.55 -7.11 14.16
C HIS A 75 -10.32 -8.03 14.15
N PRO A 76 -10.22 -8.97 15.12
CA PRO A 76 -9.02 -9.82 15.30
C PRO A 76 -8.74 -10.78 14.13
N ASP A 77 -9.73 -11.09 13.32
CA ASP A 77 -9.62 -11.92 12.11
C ASP A 77 -9.14 -11.14 10.87
N THR A 78 -8.89 -9.83 11.02
CA THR A 78 -8.41 -8.96 9.94
C THR A 78 -6.89 -8.91 9.91
N PHE A 79 -6.30 -9.25 8.77
CA PHE A 79 -4.86 -9.08 8.51
C PHE A 79 -4.51 -7.66 8.12
N ALA A 80 -5.20 -7.11 7.12
CA ALA A 80 -4.85 -5.83 6.51
C ALA A 80 -6.06 -4.91 6.35
N VAL A 81 -5.79 -3.60 6.46
CA VAL A 81 -6.75 -2.54 6.19
C VAL A 81 -6.14 -1.47 5.30
N GLN A 82 -6.96 -0.88 4.42
CA GLN A 82 -6.59 0.32 3.68
C GLN A 82 -7.55 1.48 3.96
N PRO A 83 -7.06 2.73 3.92
CA PRO A 83 -7.93 3.90 3.90
C PRO A 83 -8.65 4.05 2.55
N LYS A 84 -9.63 4.95 2.47
CA LYS A 84 -10.09 5.51 1.19
C LYS A 84 -8.94 6.31 0.58
N ILE A 85 -8.66 6.07 -0.70
CA ILE A 85 -7.58 6.73 -1.42
C ILE A 85 -8.16 7.56 -2.55
N LEU A 86 -8.01 8.89 -2.44
CA LEU A 86 -8.44 9.83 -3.47
C LEU A 86 -7.23 10.39 -4.24
N ASN A 87 -7.50 10.89 -5.43
CA ASN A 87 -6.48 11.50 -6.27
C ASN A 87 -6.09 12.89 -5.73
N ILE A 88 -4.82 13.12 -5.49
CA ILE A 88 -4.35 14.40 -4.89
C ILE A 88 -4.56 15.60 -5.82
N LYS A 89 -4.50 15.40 -7.14
CA LYS A 89 -4.69 16.46 -8.14
C LYS A 89 -6.16 16.80 -8.36
N ASN A 90 -7.03 15.82 -8.17
CA ASN A 90 -8.47 15.98 -8.29
C ASN A 90 -9.16 15.26 -7.13
N ARG A 91 -9.24 15.93 -5.99
CA ARG A 91 -9.63 15.37 -4.68
C ARG A 91 -11.08 14.88 -4.61
N GLU A 92 -11.87 15.13 -5.64
CA GLU A 92 -13.23 14.63 -5.75
C GLU A 92 -13.29 13.24 -6.45
N TYR A 93 -12.16 12.72 -6.94
CA TYR A 93 -12.10 11.45 -7.65
C TYR A 93 -11.24 10.43 -6.92
N PHE A 94 -11.61 9.16 -7.08
CA PHE A 94 -10.80 8.06 -6.53
C PHE A 94 -9.43 8.00 -7.18
N ASP A 95 -8.45 7.45 -6.44
CA ASP A 95 -7.13 7.17 -7.00
C ASP A 95 -7.17 6.02 -7.99
N TYR A 96 -6.25 6.05 -8.96
CA TYR A 96 -6.18 5.07 -10.03
C TYR A 96 -5.88 3.65 -9.53
N ALA A 97 -4.97 3.51 -8.56
CA ALA A 97 -4.45 2.21 -8.12
C ALA A 97 -4.95 1.76 -6.73
N GLY A 98 -5.65 2.61 -6.00
CA GLY A 98 -6.06 2.32 -4.62
C GLY A 98 -7.55 2.40 -4.40
N GLY A 99 -8.17 3.51 -4.86
CA GLY A 99 -9.59 3.73 -4.74
C GLY A 99 -10.16 3.40 -3.36
N SER A 100 -11.22 2.62 -3.33
CA SER A 100 -11.89 2.14 -2.11
C SER A 100 -11.79 0.61 -1.95
N GLY A 101 -10.66 0.02 -2.36
CA GLY A 101 -10.38 -1.41 -2.21
C GLY A 101 -10.29 -2.18 -3.51
N GLY A 102 -9.45 -3.19 -3.50
CA GLY A 102 -9.14 -4.05 -4.64
C GLY A 102 -9.85 -5.40 -4.59
N PHE A 103 -10.13 -5.95 -5.77
CA PHE A 103 -10.79 -7.23 -5.98
C PHE A 103 -10.12 -7.99 -7.12
N LEU A 104 -10.45 -9.27 -7.25
CA LEU A 104 -10.15 -10.07 -8.43
C LEU A 104 -11.45 -10.48 -9.12
N ASP A 105 -11.44 -10.51 -10.42
CA ASP A 105 -12.54 -11.08 -11.19
C ASP A 105 -12.45 -12.62 -11.21
N HIS A 106 -13.40 -13.27 -11.89
CA HIS A 106 -13.45 -14.73 -12.00
C HIS A 106 -12.20 -15.35 -12.65
N TYR A 107 -11.46 -14.56 -13.42
CA TYR A 107 -10.23 -15.01 -14.11
C TYR A 107 -8.96 -14.59 -13.37
N GLY A 108 -9.07 -13.96 -12.20
CA GLY A 108 -7.94 -13.47 -11.40
C GLY A 108 -7.42 -12.10 -11.82
N PHE A 109 -8.11 -11.37 -12.71
CA PHE A 109 -7.70 -10.01 -13.07
C PHE A 109 -8.04 -9.01 -11.98
N PRO A 110 -7.07 -8.19 -11.53
CA PRO A 110 -7.31 -7.22 -10.48
C PRO A 110 -8.10 -6.01 -10.97
N TYR A 111 -9.05 -5.58 -10.15
CA TYR A 111 -9.79 -4.33 -10.32
C TYR A 111 -10.00 -3.63 -8.98
N VAL A 112 -10.37 -2.36 -9.01
CA VAL A 112 -10.58 -1.53 -7.82
C VAL A 112 -11.93 -0.84 -7.85
N LYS A 113 -12.57 -0.64 -6.70
CA LYS A 113 -13.70 0.28 -6.54
C LYS A 113 -13.22 1.72 -6.75
N GLY A 114 -13.98 2.50 -7.49
CA GLY A 114 -13.63 3.89 -7.84
C GLY A 114 -13.00 4.04 -9.21
N ARG A 115 -12.90 2.94 -10.00
CA ARG A 115 -12.37 2.98 -11.36
C ARG A 115 -12.98 1.92 -12.25
N ILE A 116 -13.32 2.31 -13.49
CA ILE A 116 -13.71 1.41 -14.58
C ILE A 116 -12.71 1.63 -15.73
N PHE A 117 -11.83 0.68 -15.97
CA PHE A 117 -10.70 0.80 -16.91
C PHE A 117 -9.86 2.06 -16.64
N ASN A 118 -9.91 3.04 -17.54
CA ASN A 118 -9.20 4.32 -17.43
C ASN A 118 -10.07 5.47 -16.89
N THR A 119 -11.33 5.21 -16.59
CA THR A 119 -12.27 6.22 -16.08
C THR A 119 -12.32 6.13 -14.57
N LEU A 120 -11.96 7.23 -13.90
CA LEU A 120 -12.07 7.37 -12.45
C LEU A 120 -13.49 7.80 -12.09
N GLU A 121 -14.03 7.21 -11.03
CA GLU A 121 -15.30 7.62 -10.45
C GLU A 121 -15.11 8.85 -9.55
N LYS A 122 -16.12 9.71 -9.53
CA LYS A 122 -16.21 10.76 -8.53
C LYS A 122 -16.67 10.15 -7.22
N ASP A 123 -16.02 10.56 -6.10
CA ASP A 123 -16.48 10.19 -4.76
C ASP A 123 -17.75 11.01 -4.41
N THR A 124 -18.85 10.32 -4.27
CA THR A 124 -20.15 10.85 -3.86
C THR A 124 -20.65 10.18 -2.58
N GLY A 125 -19.74 9.48 -1.87
CA GLY A 125 -20.07 8.70 -0.67
C GLY A 125 -20.52 7.27 -0.96
N GLN A 126 -20.48 6.82 -2.24
CA GLN A 126 -20.96 5.49 -2.64
C GLN A 126 -20.20 4.34 -1.98
N TYR A 127 -18.97 4.59 -1.47
CA TYR A 127 -18.13 3.60 -0.78
C TYR A 127 -17.74 4.04 0.64
N ASP A 128 -18.58 4.81 1.33
CA ASP A 128 -18.29 5.32 2.69
C ASP A 128 -18.52 4.28 3.81
N LYS A 129 -18.92 3.07 3.47
CA LYS A 129 -19.05 1.98 4.45
C LYS A 129 -17.84 1.06 4.39
N ALA A 130 -17.30 0.73 5.56
CA ALA A 130 -16.28 -0.30 5.67
C ALA A 130 -16.77 -1.59 5.00
N SER A 131 -15.93 -2.19 4.18
CA SER A 131 -16.27 -3.40 3.43
C SER A 131 -15.07 -4.30 3.29
N GLU A 132 -15.33 -5.61 3.32
CA GLU A 132 -14.34 -6.62 2.99
C GLU A 132 -13.91 -6.48 1.52
N ILE A 133 -12.62 -6.61 1.27
CA ILE A 133 -11.99 -6.47 -0.05
C ILE A 133 -11.05 -7.65 -0.27
N PHE A 134 -10.61 -7.86 -1.50
CA PHE A 134 -9.66 -8.94 -1.77
C PHE A 134 -8.21 -8.51 -1.51
N TRP A 135 -7.82 -7.31 -1.91
CA TRP A 135 -6.46 -6.81 -1.70
C TRP A 135 -6.46 -5.32 -1.36
N SER A 136 -5.47 -4.92 -0.58
CA SER A 136 -5.20 -3.55 -0.15
C SER A 136 -4.12 -2.94 -1.02
N SER A 137 -4.26 -1.66 -1.37
CA SER A 137 -3.26 -0.94 -2.17
C SER A 137 -1.95 -0.74 -1.41
N GLY A 138 -0.82 -1.00 -2.08
CA GLY A 138 0.51 -0.68 -1.57
C GLY A 138 0.78 0.81 -1.34
N ALA A 139 -0.09 1.71 -1.82
CA ALA A 139 0.05 3.14 -1.53
C ALA A 139 -0.16 3.47 -0.05
N ALA A 140 -1.06 2.73 0.65
CA ALA A 140 -1.26 2.82 2.09
C ALA A 140 -1.96 1.53 2.59
N MET A 141 -1.19 0.62 3.16
CA MET A 141 -1.68 -0.64 3.70
C MET A 141 -1.18 -0.81 5.13
N MET A 142 -2.10 -0.93 6.10
CA MET A 142 -1.75 -1.27 7.48
C MET A 142 -2.05 -2.74 7.73
N VAL A 143 -1.07 -3.46 8.29
CA VAL A 143 -1.16 -4.90 8.54
C VAL A 143 -0.82 -5.25 9.99
N ARG A 144 -1.24 -6.43 10.45
CA ARG A 144 -0.74 -7.01 11.69
C ARG A 144 0.69 -7.51 11.47
N GLY A 145 1.63 -7.04 12.29
CA GLY A 145 3.04 -7.38 12.15
C GLY A 145 3.34 -8.87 12.39
N ASP A 146 2.65 -9.49 13.33
CA ASP A 146 2.78 -10.93 13.61
C ASP A 146 2.33 -11.80 12.43
N ILE A 147 1.20 -11.46 11.80
CA ILE A 147 0.70 -12.19 10.62
C ILE A 147 1.59 -11.90 9.40
N PHE A 148 2.05 -10.66 9.20
CA PHE A 148 3.00 -10.32 8.15
C PHE A 148 4.28 -11.17 8.24
N ASN A 149 4.82 -11.33 9.45
CA ASN A 149 5.98 -12.19 9.70
C ASN A 149 5.67 -13.68 9.47
N GLN A 150 4.48 -14.14 9.89
CA GLN A 150 4.04 -15.52 9.63
C GLN A 150 3.95 -15.82 8.12
N LEU A 151 3.56 -14.83 7.31
CA LEU A 151 3.49 -14.92 5.86
C LEU A 151 4.86 -14.73 5.17
N ASN A 152 5.95 -14.52 5.93
CA ASN A 152 7.29 -14.20 5.43
C ASN A 152 7.37 -12.89 4.61
N GLY A 153 6.49 -11.93 4.91
CA GLY A 153 6.47 -10.63 4.24
C GLY A 153 6.03 -10.65 2.78
N PHE A 154 6.45 -9.63 2.04
CA PHE A 154 6.27 -9.59 0.58
C PHE A 154 7.22 -10.56 -0.12
N ASP A 155 6.76 -11.21 -1.20
CA ASP A 155 7.66 -11.99 -2.06
C ASP A 155 8.49 -11.03 -2.94
N GLU A 156 9.81 -11.06 -2.77
CA GLU A 156 10.74 -10.17 -3.44
C GLU A 156 10.89 -10.46 -4.95
N VAL A 157 10.41 -11.62 -5.40
CA VAL A 157 10.35 -11.97 -6.83
C VAL A 157 9.52 -10.93 -7.61
N TYR A 158 8.49 -10.35 -6.99
CA TYR A 158 7.66 -9.33 -7.64
C TYR A 158 8.44 -8.04 -7.95
N PHE A 159 9.37 -7.64 -7.14
CA PHE A 159 10.10 -6.37 -7.19
C PHE A 159 9.19 -5.15 -7.00
N ALA A 160 8.16 -4.99 -7.84
CA ALA A 160 7.09 -4.00 -7.75
C ALA A 160 5.91 -4.43 -8.63
N TYR A 161 4.70 -4.10 -8.20
CA TYR A 161 3.39 -4.49 -8.74
C TYR A 161 3.00 -5.94 -8.45
N MET A 162 1.80 -6.16 -8.00
CA MET A 162 1.16 -7.42 -7.62
C MET A 162 1.63 -8.03 -6.29
N GLU A 163 2.69 -7.50 -5.67
CA GLU A 163 3.19 -7.99 -4.37
C GLU A 163 2.16 -7.88 -3.25
N GLU A 164 1.36 -6.82 -3.28
CA GLU A 164 0.29 -6.59 -2.31
C GLU A 164 -0.89 -7.55 -2.54
N ILE A 165 -1.14 -7.90 -3.80
CA ILE A 165 -2.19 -8.86 -4.18
C ILE A 165 -1.80 -10.26 -3.71
N ASP A 166 -0.56 -10.69 -3.99
CA ASP A 166 -0.01 -11.95 -3.53
C ASP A 166 -0.07 -12.06 -1.99
N LEU A 167 0.42 -11.03 -1.28
CA LEU A 167 0.42 -11.03 0.18
C LEU A 167 -1.00 -11.15 0.74
N CYS A 168 -1.96 -10.41 0.19
CA CYS A 168 -3.36 -10.48 0.60
C CYS A 168 -3.98 -11.84 0.26
N TRP A 169 -3.63 -12.45 -0.86
CA TRP A 169 -4.09 -13.79 -1.24
C TRP A 169 -3.58 -14.84 -0.27
N ARG A 170 -2.28 -14.81 0.07
CA ARG A 170 -1.69 -15.73 1.08
C ARG A 170 -2.37 -15.57 2.45
N ALA A 171 -2.68 -14.35 2.86
CA ALA A 171 -3.40 -14.09 4.11
C ALA A 171 -4.82 -14.70 4.09
N GLN A 172 -5.56 -14.51 2.99
CA GLN A 172 -6.91 -15.08 2.84
C GLN A 172 -6.89 -16.60 2.76
N SER A 173 -5.86 -17.21 2.21
CA SER A 173 -5.67 -18.68 2.22
C SER A 173 -5.54 -19.23 3.64
N LEU A 174 -5.13 -18.38 4.59
CA LEU A 174 -5.13 -18.66 6.04
C LEU A 174 -6.40 -18.15 6.75
N GLN A 175 -7.45 -17.81 6.02
CA GLN A 175 -8.76 -17.34 6.51
C GLN A 175 -8.73 -15.95 7.18
N TYR A 176 -7.68 -15.14 6.97
CA TYR A 176 -7.67 -13.76 7.39
C TYR A 176 -8.43 -12.86 6.40
N LYS A 177 -9.01 -11.79 6.90
CA LYS A 177 -9.76 -10.81 6.11
C LYS A 177 -8.95 -9.57 5.79
N ILE A 178 -9.32 -8.91 4.71
CA ILE A 178 -8.79 -7.62 4.28
C ILE A 178 -9.95 -6.64 4.19
N TRP A 179 -9.77 -5.41 4.68
CA TRP A 179 -10.85 -4.43 4.72
C TRP A 179 -10.47 -3.07 4.15
N SER A 180 -11.42 -2.43 3.48
CA SER A 180 -11.41 -0.99 3.23
C SER A 180 -12.11 -0.27 4.37
N VAL A 181 -11.44 0.75 4.95
CA VAL A 181 -11.90 1.54 6.08
C VAL A 181 -12.00 3.01 5.64
N PRO A 182 -13.09 3.40 4.97
CA PRO A 182 -13.20 4.70 4.29
C PRO A 182 -13.26 5.90 5.23
N ASP A 183 -13.52 5.71 6.52
CA ASP A 183 -13.40 6.76 7.53
C ASP A 183 -11.97 7.30 7.64
N ALA A 184 -10.97 6.47 7.37
CA ALA A 184 -9.60 6.89 7.13
C ALA A 184 -9.47 7.35 5.68
N LEU A 185 -8.94 8.56 5.46
CA LEU A 185 -8.82 9.17 4.14
C LEU A 185 -7.41 9.65 3.89
N ILE A 186 -6.88 9.30 2.73
CA ILE A 186 -5.63 9.85 2.19
C ILE A 186 -5.81 10.31 0.75
N TYR A 187 -4.87 11.14 0.30
CA TYR A 187 -4.73 11.58 -1.08
C TYR A 187 -3.40 11.09 -1.63
N HIS A 188 -3.39 10.50 -2.82
CA HIS A 188 -2.21 9.91 -3.43
C HIS A 188 -1.88 10.60 -4.74
N TYR A 189 -0.60 10.89 -4.96
CA TYR A 189 -0.15 11.54 -6.18
C TYR A 189 -0.09 10.56 -7.34
N GLY A 190 0.39 9.35 -7.04
CA GLY A 190 0.56 8.25 -7.99
C GLY A 190 1.57 8.52 -9.10
N LYS A 191 2.16 7.47 -9.65
CA LYS A 191 3.01 7.53 -10.85
C LYS A 191 4.38 8.21 -10.69
N GLN A 192 4.88 8.37 -9.46
CA GLN A 192 6.15 9.07 -9.22
C GLN A 192 7.37 8.13 -9.32
N THR A 193 7.29 6.94 -8.75
CA THR A 193 8.43 6.05 -8.59
C THR A 193 8.78 5.26 -9.86
N ILE A 194 7.78 4.70 -10.53
CA ILE A 194 7.97 4.05 -11.83
C ILE A 194 7.06 4.76 -12.83
N LYS A 195 7.67 5.45 -13.79
CA LYS A 195 6.89 6.10 -14.86
C LYS A 195 6.01 5.07 -15.53
N GLN A 196 4.70 5.27 -15.50
CA GLN A 196 3.75 4.42 -16.23
C GLN A 196 4.07 4.43 -17.73
N ASN A 197 3.71 3.34 -18.42
CA ASN A 197 3.97 3.14 -19.85
C ASN A 197 5.47 3.07 -20.22
N THR A 198 6.35 2.74 -19.29
CA THR A 198 7.72 2.34 -19.61
C THR A 198 7.77 0.84 -19.92
N ILE A 199 8.77 0.42 -20.70
CA ILE A 199 9.03 -1.02 -20.98
C ILE A 199 9.15 -1.79 -19.66
N LYS A 200 9.83 -1.22 -18.66
CA LYS A 200 10.00 -1.84 -17.33
C LYS A 200 8.66 -2.02 -16.62
N SER A 201 7.79 -1.01 -16.61
CA SER A 201 6.49 -1.12 -15.95
C SER A 201 5.57 -2.14 -16.62
N HIS A 202 5.54 -2.17 -17.95
CA HIS A 202 4.79 -3.19 -18.72
C HIS A 202 5.32 -4.59 -18.47
N TYR A 203 6.65 -4.76 -18.52
CA TYR A 203 7.29 -6.04 -18.24
C TYR A 203 6.94 -6.56 -16.84
N LEU A 204 7.10 -5.74 -15.81
CA LEU A 204 6.81 -6.15 -14.44
C LEU A 204 5.33 -6.52 -14.25
N ASN A 205 4.40 -5.68 -14.71
CA ASN A 205 2.98 -5.99 -14.62
C ASN A 205 2.62 -7.28 -15.33
N HIS A 206 3.14 -7.49 -16.55
CA HIS A 206 2.86 -8.70 -17.31
C HIS A 206 3.50 -9.94 -16.68
N ARG A 207 4.79 -9.87 -16.34
CA ARG A 207 5.49 -10.98 -15.67
C ARG A 207 4.78 -11.38 -14.37
N ASN A 208 4.48 -10.40 -13.52
CA ASN A 208 3.95 -10.63 -12.19
C ASN A 208 2.51 -11.16 -12.21
N SER A 209 1.75 -10.93 -13.28
CA SER A 209 0.42 -11.53 -13.46
C SER A 209 0.45 -13.02 -13.81
N TRP A 210 1.65 -13.61 -14.03
CA TRP A 210 1.84 -15.04 -14.32
C TRP A 210 2.50 -15.83 -13.18
N ILE A 211 2.93 -15.15 -12.13
CA ILE A 211 3.49 -15.76 -10.92
C ILE A 211 2.39 -16.04 -9.92
#